data_576bc35c9bebeffd7ac311fbe4ec79bc
#
_entry.id   576bc35c9bebeffd7ac311fbe4ec79bc
#
_cell.length_a   1.000
_cell.length_b   1.000
_cell.length_c   1.000
_cell.angle_alpha   90.00
_cell.angle_beta   90.00
_cell.angle_gamma   90.00
#
_symmetry.space_group_name_H-M   'P 1'
#
loop_
_entity.id
_entity.type
_entity.pdbx_description
1 polymer ?
#
loop_
_entity_poly.entity_id
_entity_poly.type
_entity_poly.pdbx_seq_one_letter_code
_entity_poly.pdbx_strand_id
1 'polypeptide(L)'
;KVRMIEKPRYNYEQVIHHIVVSACYDIFMKGMYEFSCGSVPSRGAHYGKKYIERWIQRDKKNCKYVLKMDIRHFFESVDHDVLKAWLKKKIRDERMLYILELIIDGSEVGLPLGFYTSQWLSNFMLQPLDHFIKEQLKAVHYIRYMDDMVVFGKNKKELHRMQQEIERFLREKFNLQMKGNWQVFRFDYTEKKTGKRKGRPLDFMGFQFYHDKTILRESIMLSCTRKVNRVAKKEKITWYDATAILSYMGYLSNTDTYDTVSYTHLTLPT
;
A
#
# COMPACT_ATOMS: atom_id res chain seq x y z
N LYS A 1 -17.19 5.18 5.25
CA LYS A 1 -16.54 6.44 4.80
C LYS A 1 -16.85 6.59 3.33
N VAL A 2 -17.55 7.64 2.94
CA VAL A 2 -17.79 7.99 1.53
C VAL A 2 -16.54 8.73 1.06
N ARG A 3 -15.92 8.26 -0.04
CA ARG A 3 -14.84 8.97 -0.72
C ARG A 3 -15.39 9.52 -2.03
N MET A 4 -15.16 10.78 -2.28
CA MET A 4 -15.44 11.36 -3.60
C MET A 4 -14.37 10.85 -4.56
N ILE A 5 -14.81 10.27 -5.68
CA ILE A 5 -13.91 9.79 -6.73
C ILE A 5 -14.24 10.60 -7.96
N GLU A 6 -13.29 11.36 -8.45
CA GLU A 6 -13.42 12.04 -9.72
C GLU A 6 -13.24 11.03 -10.84
N LYS A 7 -14.17 11.04 -11.79
CA LYS A 7 -14.10 10.18 -12.97
C LYS A 7 -13.69 11.02 -14.17
N PRO A 8 -12.44 10.92 -14.62
CA PRO A 8 -12.02 11.59 -15.84
C PRO A 8 -12.80 11.03 -17.03
N ARG A 9 -13.02 11.87 -18.03
CA ARG A 9 -13.67 11.45 -19.28
C ARG A 9 -12.80 10.41 -19.99
N TYR A 10 -13.36 9.21 -20.22
CA TYR A 10 -12.61 8.07 -20.71
C TYR A 10 -11.85 8.33 -22.03
N ASN A 11 -12.50 9.01 -22.98
CA ASN A 11 -11.97 9.14 -24.34
C ASN A 11 -10.92 10.25 -24.53
N TYR A 12 -10.77 11.18 -23.59
CA TYR A 12 -9.83 12.31 -23.75
C TYR A 12 -8.89 12.40 -22.55
N GLU A 13 -9.42 12.60 -21.37
CA GLU A 13 -8.59 12.86 -20.17
C GLU A 13 -7.75 11.65 -19.79
N GLN A 14 -8.31 10.43 -19.78
CA GLN A 14 -7.55 9.21 -19.47
C GLN A 14 -6.41 8.97 -20.45
N VAL A 15 -6.64 9.23 -21.76
CA VAL A 15 -5.59 9.08 -22.78
C VAL A 15 -4.44 10.04 -22.51
N ILE A 16 -4.75 11.32 -22.19
CA ILE A 16 -3.73 12.31 -21.82
C ILE A 16 -2.95 11.86 -20.59
N HIS A 17 -3.61 11.44 -19.53
CA HIS A 17 -2.96 10.93 -18.33
C HIS A 17 -2.00 9.76 -18.63
N HIS A 18 -2.41 8.83 -19.50
CA HIS A 18 -1.55 7.71 -19.90
C HIS A 18 -0.34 8.16 -20.72
N ILE A 19 -0.52 9.07 -21.67
CA ILE A 19 0.57 9.63 -22.48
C ILE A 19 1.60 10.32 -21.60
N VAL A 20 1.14 11.20 -20.70
CA VAL A 20 2.01 11.95 -19.79
C VAL A 20 2.80 11.01 -18.86
N VAL A 21 2.14 10.02 -18.28
CA VAL A 21 2.83 9.03 -17.44
C VAL A 21 3.83 8.22 -18.26
N SER A 22 3.49 7.79 -19.49
CA SER A 22 4.39 7.06 -20.36
C SER A 22 5.62 7.88 -20.73
N ALA A 23 5.46 9.16 -21.03
CA ALA A 23 6.55 10.07 -21.34
C ALA A 23 7.47 10.34 -20.13
N CYS A 24 6.91 10.37 -18.92
CA CYS A 24 7.66 10.59 -17.67
C CYS A 24 8.09 9.30 -16.96
N TYR A 25 7.81 8.13 -17.53
CA TYR A 25 7.96 6.83 -16.87
C TYR A 25 9.37 6.62 -16.29
N ASP A 26 10.41 6.83 -17.09
CA ASP A 26 11.80 6.62 -16.68
C ASP A 26 12.21 7.59 -15.57
N ILE A 27 11.70 8.83 -15.61
CA ILE A 27 11.96 9.84 -14.58
C ILE A 27 11.30 9.42 -13.25
N PHE A 28 10.04 8.98 -13.30
CA PHE A 28 9.33 8.51 -12.12
C PHE A 28 9.94 7.24 -11.54
N MET A 29 10.42 6.34 -12.37
CA MET A 29 11.02 5.07 -11.93
C MET A 29 12.44 5.21 -11.40
N LYS A 30 13.21 6.20 -11.86
CA LYS A 30 14.64 6.36 -11.53
C LYS A 30 14.95 6.45 -10.04
N GLY A 31 14.05 7.02 -9.25
CA GLY A 31 14.21 7.14 -7.79
C GLY A 31 13.25 6.26 -7.00
N MET A 32 12.51 5.37 -7.68
CA MET A 32 11.49 4.56 -7.03
C MET A 32 12.11 3.49 -6.13
N TYR A 33 11.80 3.58 -4.86
CA TYR A 33 12.24 2.59 -3.89
C TYR A 33 11.74 1.18 -4.23
N GLU A 34 12.59 0.17 -4.10
CA GLU A 34 12.31 -1.22 -4.50
C GLU A 34 11.02 -1.76 -3.87
N PHE A 35 10.78 -1.47 -2.60
CA PHE A 35 9.60 -1.94 -1.87
C PHE A 35 8.48 -0.88 -1.75
N SER A 36 8.41 0.04 -2.71
CA SER A 36 7.21 0.83 -2.97
C SER A 36 6.27 -0.01 -3.83
N CYS A 37 5.18 -0.53 -3.22
CA CYS A 37 4.38 -1.59 -3.80
C CYS A 37 3.01 -1.13 -4.34
N GLY A 38 2.58 0.09 -4.04
CA GLY A 38 1.28 0.60 -4.49
C GLY A 38 1.38 1.24 -5.87
N SER A 39 0.58 0.80 -6.83
CA SER A 39 0.46 1.40 -8.17
C SER A 39 1.79 1.53 -8.95
N VAL A 40 2.73 0.64 -8.70
CA VAL A 40 3.99 0.51 -9.44
C VAL A 40 3.92 -0.79 -10.25
N PRO A 41 4.25 -0.77 -11.56
CA PRO A 41 4.24 -1.96 -12.39
C PRO A 41 5.05 -3.11 -11.79
N SER A 42 4.50 -4.32 -11.83
CA SER A 42 5.09 -5.54 -11.26
C SER A 42 5.34 -5.54 -9.76
N ARG A 43 4.91 -4.50 -9.02
CA ARG A 43 5.11 -4.34 -7.57
C ARG A 43 3.78 -4.11 -6.85
N GLY A 44 2.87 -5.07 -6.94
CA GLY A 44 1.58 -5.04 -6.25
C GLY A 44 1.63 -5.66 -4.85
N ALA A 45 0.45 -5.89 -4.27
CA ALA A 45 0.29 -6.47 -2.94
C ALA A 45 0.98 -7.85 -2.80
N HIS A 46 0.96 -8.69 -3.85
CA HIS A 46 1.63 -10.00 -3.85
C HIS A 46 3.15 -9.88 -3.85
N TYR A 47 3.71 -8.88 -4.54
CA TYR A 47 5.13 -8.59 -4.47
C TYR A 47 5.54 -8.23 -3.04
N GLY A 48 4.83 -7.28 -2.42
CA GLY A 48 5.10 -6.89 -1.04
C GLY A 48 4.93 -8.04 -0.06
N LYS A 49 3.88 -8.88 -0.22
CA LYS A 49 3.66 -10.09 0.56
C LYS A 49 4.88 -11.01 0.54
N LYS A 50 5.37 -11.35 -0.65
CA LYS A 50 6.53 -12.23 -0.84
C LYS A 50 7.76 -11.77 -0.06
N TYR A 51 8.04 -10.46 -0.05
CA TYR A 51 9.20 -9.92 0.64
C TYR A 51 9.00 -9.83 2.16
N ILE A 52 7.81 -9.48 2.64
CA ILE A 52 7.50 -9.50 4.07
C ILE A 52 7.66 -10.92 4.63
N GLU A 53 7.14 -11.93 3.96
CA GLU A 53 7.31 -13.34 4.35
C GLU A 53 8.79 -13.74 4.41
N ARG A 54 9.55 -13.36 3.37
CA ARG A 54 10.99 -13.63 3.33
C ARG A 54 11.72 -12.98 4.51
N TRP A 55 11.39 -11.75 4.87
CA TRP A 55 12.01 -11.06 6.01
C TRP A 55 11.66 -11.73 7.33
N ILE A 56 10.38 -12.04 7.54
CA ILE A 56 9.90 -12.73 8.74
C ILE A 56 10.60 -14.09 8.94
N GLN A 57 10.76 -14.84 7.87
CA GLN A 57 11.39 -16.18 7.92
C GLN A 57 12.90 -16.11 8.12
N ARG A 58 13.60 -15.21 7.41
CA ARG A 58 15.06 -15.16 7.35
C ARG A 58 15.68 -14.27 8.41
N ASP A 59 15.01 -13.22 8.84
CA ASP A 59 15.55 -12.22 9.76
C ASP A 59 14.65 -11.99 10.98
N LYS A 60 14.43 -13.04 11.74
CA LYS A 60 13.65 -13.00 12.99
C LYS A 60 14.14 -11.98 13.99
N LYS A 61 15.45 -11.64 13.96
CA LYS A 61 16.06 -10.67 14.87
C LYS A 61 15.55 -9.25 14.61
N ASN A 62 15.49 -8.83 13.35
CA ASN A 62 15.04 -7.51 12.96
C ASN A 62 13.51 -7.43 12.77
N CYS A 63 12.80 -8.56 12.73
CA CYS A 63 11.33 -8.62 12.65
C CYS A 63 10.64 -8.81 14.02
N LYS A 64 11.25 -8.34 15.12
CA LYS A 64 10.68 -8.48 16.48
C LYS A 64 9.53 -7.51 16.75
N TYR A 65 9.62 -6.30 16.25
CA TYR A 65 8.62 -5.24 16.41
C TYR A 65 8.25 -4.68 15.07
N VAL A 66 7.05 -4.14 14.99
CA VAL A 66 6.51 -3.50 13.78
C VAL A 66 6.10 -2.08 14.14
N LEU A 67 6.51 -1.12 13.32
CA LEU A 67 5.96 0.21 13.24
C LEU A 67 5.07 0.26 12.01
N LYS A 68 3.78 0.52 12.21
CA LYS A 68 2.81 0.75 11.14
C LYS A 68 2.33 2.19 11.19
N MET A 69 2.36 2.85 10.03
CA MET A 69 2.04 4.27 9.86
C MET A 69 1.22 4.47 8.59
N ASP A 70 0.44 5.55 8.58
CA ASP A 70 -0.41 5.94 7.45
C ASP A 70 -0.40 7.48 7.38
N ILE A 71 -0.40 8.07 6.19
CA ILE A 71 -0.48 9.51 5.98
C ILE A 71 -1.97 9.93 6.03
N ARG A 72 -2.25 11.00 6.76
CA ARG A 72 -3.62 11.49 6.91
C ARG A 72 -4.11 12.13 5.61
N HIS A 73 -5.23 11.63 5.08
CA HIS A 73 -5.87 12.18 3.88
C HIS A 73 -4.90 12.43 2.70
N PHE A 74 -3.99 11.49 2.44
CA PHE A 74 -2.81 11.70 1.61
C PHE A 74 -3.11 12.43 0.30
N PHE A 75 -3.98 11.89 -0.56
CA PHE A 75 -4.27 12.50 -1.86
C PHE A 75 -4.86 13.91 -1.74
N GLU A 76 -5.74 14.13 -0.77
CA GLU A 76 -6.38 15.43 -0.48
C GLU A 76 -5.40 16.43 0.14
N SER A 77 -4.32 15.95 0.77
CA SER A 77 -3.34 16.76 1.49
C SER A 77 -2.08 17.06 0.69
N VAL A 78 -1.97 16.60 -0.56
CA VAL A 78 -0.83 16.90 -1.41
C VAL A 78 -0.78 18.40 -1.70
N ASP A 79 0.30 19.03 -1.30
CA ASP A 79 0.58 20.45 -1.59
C ASP A 79 1.10 20.57 -3.03
N HIS A 80 0.37 21.30 -3.87
CA HIS A 80 0.69 21.49 -5.29
C HIS A 80 2.05 22.17 -5.49
N ASP A 81 2.36 23.20 -4.71
CA ASP A 81 3.63 23.94 -4.85
C ASP A 81 4.82 23.05 -4.50
N VAL A 82 4.69 22.28 -3.44
CA VAL A 82 5.70 21.29 -3.05
C VAL A 82 5.90 20.24 -4.14
N LEU A 83 4.81 19.68 -4.69
CA LEU A 83 4.88 18.69 -5.75
C LEU A 83 5.51 19.27 -7.03
N LYS A 84 5.09 20.46 -7.46
CA LYS A 84 5.64 21.16 -8.63
C LYS A 84 7.13 21.46 -8.44
N ALA A 85 7.53 21.89 -7.25
CA ALA A 85 8.95 22.14 -6.93
C ALA A 85 9.79 20.85 -7.05
N TRP A 86 9.24 19.69 -6.68
CA TRP A 86 9.91 18.40 -6.86
C TRP A 86 9.99 17.98 -8.33
N LEU A 87 8.95 18.21 -9.13
CA LEU A 87 8.94 17.94 -10.57
C LEU A 87 9.99 18.78 -11.28
N LYS A 88 10.08 20.09 -11.01
CA LYS A 88 11.08 21.01 -11.59
C LYS A 88 12.52 20.59 -11.31
N LYS A 89 12.80 19.91 -10.20
CA LYS A 89 14.14 19.38 -9.91
C LYS A 89 14.53 18.20 -10.78
N LYS A 90 13.57 17.47 -11.36
CA LYS A 90 13.80 16.24 -12.10
C LYS A 90 13.50 16.33 -13.59
N ILE A 91 12.59 17.19 -13.98
CA ILE A 91 12.15 17.42 -15.36
C ILE A 91 12.67 18.78 -15.81
N ARG A 92 13.34 18.79 -16.96
CA ARG A 92 13.90 20.02 -17.56
C ARG A 92 13.06 20.55 -18.72
N ASP A 93 12.25 19.69 -19.34
CA ASP A 93 11.37 20.07 -20.45
C ASP A 93 10.22 20.93 -19.92
N GLU A 94 10.20 22.21 -20.29
CA GLU A 94 9.22 23.19 -19.83
C GLU A 94 7.81 22.88 -20.33
N ARG A 95 7.67 22.29 -21.50
CA ARG A 95 6.35 21.90 -22.05
C ARG A 95 5.76 20.75 -21.26
N MET A 96 6.58 19.76 -20.89
CA MET A 96 6.14 18.67 -20.04
C MET A 96 5.78 19.17 -18.62
N LEU A 97 6.58 20.06 -18.05
CA LEU A 97 6.26 20.69 -16.77
C LEU A 97 4.93 21.44 -16.83
N TYR A 98 4.70 22.22 -17.87
CA TYR A 98 3.44 22.94 -18.07
C TYR A 98 2.24 22.00 -18.10
N ILE A 99 2.32 20.87 -18.83
CA ILE A 99 1.23 19.88 -18.88
C ILE A 99 1.00 19.25 -17.50
N LEU A 100 2.05 18.89 -16.79
CA LEU A 100 1.94 18.34 -15.44
C LEU A 100 1.33 19.34 -14.45
N GLU A 101 1.69 20.61 -14.54
CA GLU A 101 1.12 21.69 -13.73
C GLU A 101 -0.37 21.85 -14.02
N LEU A 102 -0.78 21.85 -15.30
CA LEU A 102 -2.20 21.90 -15.66
C LEU A 102 -2.99 20.70 -15.07
N ILE A 103 -2.40 19.51 -15.09
CA ILE A 103 -3.05 18.32 -14.51
C ILE A 103 -3.18 18.45 -12.99
N ILE A 104 -2.17 18.96 -12.33
CA ILE A 104 -2.16 19.17 -10.87
C ILE A 104 -3.17 20.25 -10.48
N ASP A 105 -3.16 21.38 -11.19
CA ASP A 105 -4.05 22.52 -10.91
C ASP A 105 -5.51 22.27 -11.37
N GLY A 106 -5.76 21.22 -12.10
CA GLY A 106 -7.12 20.79 -12.43
C GLY A 106 -7.96 20.37 -11.22
N SER A 107 -7.34 20.14 -10.07
CA SER A 107 -8.01 19.95 -8.79
C SER A 107 -7.77 21.17 -7.90
N GLU A 108 -8.81 21.63 -7.19
CA GLU A 108 -8.67 22.75 -6.25
C GLU A 108 -7.82 22.39 -5.03
N VAL A 109 -7.84 21.12 -4.62
CA VAL A 109 -7.15 20.63 -3.42
C VAL A 109 -6.55 19.25 -3.68
N GLY A 110 -5.27 19.12 -3.46
CA GLY A 110 -4.57 17.84 -3.52
C GLY A 110 -4.59 17.19 -4.91
N LEU A 111 -4.54 15.88 -4.95
CA LEU A 111 -4.59 15.09 -6.17
C LEU A 111 -5.93 14.32 -6.25
N PRO A 112 -6.66 14.40 -7.36
CA PRO A 112 -7.96 13.75 -7.48
C PRO A 112 -7.83 12.23 -7.46
N LEU A 113 -8.67 11.59 -6.64
CA LEU A 113 -8.79 10.14 -6.62
C LEU A 113 -9.49 9.66 -7.89
N GLY A 114 -8.84 8.76 -8.63
CA GLY A 114 -9.34 8.18 -9.87
C GLY A 114 -8.52 8.54 -11.11
N PHE A 115 -7.68 9.54 -11.04
CA PHE A 115 -6.77 9.89 -12.12
C PHE A 115 -5.52 9.01 -12.11
N TYR A 116 -5.14 8.52 -13.27
CA TYR A 116 -3.96 7.66 -13.41
C TYR A 116 -2.67 8.40 -13.01
N THR A 117 -2.53 9.66 -13.36
CA THR A 117 -1.39 10.51 -12.98
C THR A 117 -1.27 10.73 -11.48
N SER A 118 -2.40 10.82 -10.74
CA SER A 118 -2.38 11.04 -9.29
C SER A 118 -1.61 9.97 -8.53
N GLN A 119 -1.72 8.71 -8.96
CA GLN A 119 -0.99 7.60 -8.34
C GLN A 119 0.52 7.67 -8.59
N TRP A 120 0.92 8.11 -9.78
CA TRP A 120 2.34 8.27 -10.13
C TRP A 120 2.95 9.48 -9.46
N LEU A 121 2.27 10.62 -9.47
CA LEU A 121 2.71 11.85 -8.83
C LEU A 121 2.85 11.68 -7.30
N SER A 122 1.90 10.99 -6.67
CA SER A 122 1.96 10.71 -5.24
C SER A 122 3.11 9.77 -4.87
N ASN A 123 3.37 8.73 -5.66
CA ASN A 123 4.54 7.87 -5.46
C ASN A 123 5.85 8.62 -5.69
N PHE A 124 5.92 9.45 -6.73
CA PHE A 124 7.08 10.29 -7.02
C PHE A 124 7.37 11.27 -5.88
N MET A 125 6.34 11.93 -5.34
CA MET A 125 6.47 12.85 -4.21
C MET A 125 7.07 12.17 -2.98
N LEU A 126 6.74 10.90 -2.72
CA LEU A 126 7.23 10.17 -1.54
C LEU A 126 8.59 9.49 -1.72
N GLN A 127 9.21 9.53 -2.91
CA GLN A 127 10.55 8.96 -3.12
C GLN A 127 11.61 9.49 -2.12
N PRO A 128 11.70 10.80 -1.85
CA PRO A 128 12.66 11.31 -0.87
C PRO A 128 12.42 10.80 0.55
N LEU A 129 11.17 10.51 0.92
CA LEU A 129 10.84 9.88 2.19
C LEU A 129 11.35 8.44 2.26
N ASP A 130 11.18 7.68 1.18
CA ASP A 130 11.68 6.31 1.09
C ASP A 130 13.19 6.26 1.25
N HIS A 131 13.92 7.16 0.57
CA HIS A 131 15.37 7.31 0.70
C HIS A 131 15.78 7.75 2.11
N PHE A 132 15.08 8.71 2.70
CA PHE A 132 15.33 9.14 4.09
C PHE A 132 15.21 7.97 5.08
N ILE A 133 14.15 7.17 4.98
CA ILE A 133 13.92 6.01 5.84
C ILE A 133 15.01 4.95 5.66
N LYS A 134 15.44 4.70 4.44
CA LYS A 134 16.46 3.69 4.14
C LYS A 134 17.89 4.15 4.41
N GLU A 135 18.25 5.33 3.99
CA GLU A 135 19.63 5.80 3.95
C GLU A 135 20.02 6.54 5.24
N GLN A 136 19.13 7.38 5.79
CA GLN A 136 19.42 8.16 6.99
C GLN A 136 18.97 7.44 8.27
N LEU A 137 17.73 6.93 8.31
CA LEU A 137 17.24 6.17 9.45
C LEU A 137 17.73 4.73 9.46
N LYS A 138 18.31 4.23 8.36
CA LYS A 138 18.88 2.89 8.20
C LYS A 138 17.90 1.77 8.56
N ALA A 139 16.62 1.95 8.24
CA ALA A 139 15.60 0.93 8.44
C ALA A 139 15.97 -0.35 7.66
N VAL A 140 16.16 -1.48 8.37
CA VAL A 140 16.58 -2.74 7.74
C VAL A 140 15.49 -3.24 6.81
N HIS A 141 14.29 -3.36 7.30
CA HIS A 141 13.12 -3.82 6.55
C HIS A 141 12.03 -2.73 6.57
N TYR A 142 11.83 -2.12 5.43
CA TYR A 142 10.84 -1.07 5.18
C TYR A 142 10.06 -1.40 3.92
N ILE A 143 8.76 -1.18 3.92
CA ILE A 143 7.88 -1.35 2.79
C ILE A 143 6.76 -0.31 2.82
N ARG A 144 6.39 0.20 1.67
CA ARG A 144 5.31 1.16 1.48
C ARG A 144 4.30 0.68 0.45
N TYR A 145 3.04 0.86 0.74
CA TYR A 145 1.94 0.69 -0.20
C TYR A 145 1.14 1.98 -0.26
N MET A 146 1.44 2.83 -1.24
CA MET A 146 0.96 4.22 -1.33
C MET A 146 1.33 5.01 -0.05
N ASP A 147 0.34 5.40 0.73
CA ASP A 147 0.43 6.11 2.00
C ASP A 147 0.62 5.21 3.23
N ASP A 148 0.38 3.91 3.10
CA ASP A 148 0.50 2.92 4.19
C ASP A 148 1.94 2.39 4.27
N MET A 149 2.60 2.55 5.41
CA MET A 149 4.02 2.26 5.61
C MET A 149 4.23 1.29 6.77
N VAL A 150 5.19 0.36 6.57
CA VAL A 150 5.58 -0.60 7.60
C VAL A 150 7.11 -0.64 7.73
N VAL A 151 7.60 -0.52 8.95
CA VAL A 151 9.01 -0.73 9.32
C VAL A 151 9.09 -1.85 10.35
N PHE A 152 9.93 -2.84 10.08
CA PHE A 152 10.30 -3.84 11.09
C PHE A 152 11.55 -3.42 11.83
N GLY A 153 11.65 -3.80 13.11
CA GLY A 153 12.80 -3.49 13.93
C GLY A 153 13.01 -4.46 15.09
N LYS A 154 14.24 -4.45 15.61
CA LYS A 154 14.65 -5.28 16.77
C LYS A 154 14.30 -4.63 18.11
N ASN A 155 14.10 -3.31 18.13
CA ASN A 155 13.95 -2.50 19.33
C ASN A 155 12.76 -1.54 19.22
N LYS A 156 11.88 -1.58 20.22
CA LYS A 156 10.69 -0.71 20.26
C LYS A 156 11.05 0.77 20.37
N LYS A 157 12.07 1.13 21.15
CA LYS A 157 12.51 2.53 21.32
C LYS A 157 13.04 3.13 20.00
N GLU A 158 13.78 2.34 19.24
CA GLU A 158 14.31 2.74 17.94
C GLU A 158 13.17 3.03 16.95
N LEU A 159 12.14 2.18 16.92
CA LEU A 159 10.96 2.40 16.06
C LEU A 159 10.16 3.64 16.45
N HIS A 160 10.04 3.96 17.74
CA HIS A 160 9.42 5.22 18.18
C HIS A 160 10.23 6.44 17.73
N ARG A 161 11.57 6.39 17.84
CA ARG A 161 12.43 7.44 17.32
C ARG A 161 12.27 7.60 15.80
N MET A 162 12.26 6.50 15.05
CA MET A 162 12.03 6.54 13.60
C MET A 162 10.68 7.18 13.27
N GLN A 163 9.63 6.84 14.01
CA GLN A 163 8.30 7.43 13.81
C GLN A 163 8.35 8.95 13.96
N GLN A 164 8.99 9.49 15.01
CA GLN A 164 9.12 10.93 15.22
C GLN A 164 9.88 11.62 14.10
N GLU A 165 10.97 11.02 13.63
CA GLU A 165 11.77 11.55 12.53
C GLU A 165 11.00 11.53 11.20
N ILE A 166 10.25 10.46 10.92
CA ILE A 166 9.39 10.34 9.73
C ILE A 166 8.28 11.39 9.77
N GLU A 167 7.62 11.57 10.91
CA GLU A 167 6.56 12.58 11.07
C GLU A 167 7.10 14.01 10.89
N ARG A 168 8.28 14.29 11.44
CA ARG A 168 8.97 15.57 11.23
C ARG A 168 9.29 15.79 9.75
N PHE A 169 9.85 14.79 9.08
CA PHE A 169 10.19 14.85 7.66
C PHE A 169 8.96 15.09 6.79
N LEU A 170 7.85 14.37 7.04
CA LEU A 170 6.59 14.58 6.33
C LEU A 170 6.08 16.00 6.45
N ARG A 171 6.10 16.56 7.66
CA ARG A 171 5.65 17.93 7.93
C ARG A 171 6.55 18.98 7.28
N GLU A 172 7.87 18.85 7.45
CA GLU A 172 8.84 19.87 7.00
C GLU A 172 9.08 19.87 5.49
N LYS A 173 9.01 18.70 4.85
CA LYS A 173 9.33 18.55 3.43
C LYS A 173 8.12 18.52 2.52
N PHE A 174 6.98 18.10 3.03
CA PHE A 174 5.79 17.85 2.21
C PHE A 174 4.52 18.52 2.71
N ASN A 175 4.53 19.21 3.83
CA ASN A 175 3.34 19.73 4.52
C ASN A 175 2.31 18.64 4.83
N LEU A 176 2.75 17.36 4.93
CA LEU A 176 1.90 16.22 5.20
C LEU A 176 1.87 15.88 6.69
N GLN A 177 0.75 15.33 7.13
CA GLN A 177 0.57 14.89 8.51
C GLN A 177 0.45 13.37 8.58
N MET A 178 1.13 12.77 9.56
CA MET A 178 0.91 11.39 9.91
C MET A 178 -0.45 11.23 10.60
N LYS A 179 -1.13 10.13 10.31
CA LYS A 179 -2.39 9.80 10.95
C LYS A 179 -2.14 9.34 12.39
N GLY A 180 -2.93 9.87 13.34
CA GLY A 180 -2.72 9.63 14.77
C GLY A 180 -2.88 8.18 15.25
N ASN A 181 -3.31 7.26 14.38
CA ASN A 181 -3.48 5.84 14.70
C ASN A 181 -2.25 4.97 14.35
N TRP A 182 -1.07 5.57 14.17
CA TRP A 182 0.17 4.82 14.02
C TRP A 182 0.43 3.93 15.25
N GLN A 183 1.15 2.82 15.07
CA GLN A 183 1.32 1.82 16.10
C GLN A 183 2.71 1.21 16.07
N VAL A 184 3.31 1.04 17.26
CA VAL A 184 4.48 0.18 17.46
C VAL A 184 4.08 -0.98 18.35
N PHE A 185 4.18 -2.20 17.83
CA PHE A 185 3.76 -3.39 18.55
C PHE A 185 4.77 -4.53 18.41
N ARG A 186 4.71 -5.48 19.36
CA ARG A 186 5.45 -6.73 19.25
C ARG A 186 4.81 -7.58 18.17
N PHE A 187 5.63 -7.99 17.19
CA PHE A 187 5.20 -8.91 16.15
C PHE A 187 4.91 -10.30 16.73
N ASP A 188 4.04 -11.03 16.06
CA ASP A 188 3.64 -12.39 16.41
C ASP A 188 4.84 -13.34 16.60
N TYR A 189 4.80 -14.15 17.65
CA TYR A 189 5.82 -15.14 17.97
C TYR A 189 5.30 -16.22 18.90
N THR A 190 5.94 -17.38 18.90
CA THR A 190 5.68 -18.45 19.88
C THR A 190 6.69 -18.34 21.03
N GLU A 191 6.19 -18.26 22.26
CA GLU A 191 7.03 -18.22 23.46
C GLU A 191 7.66 -19.60 23.71
N LYS A 192 8.99 -19.66 23.73
CA LYS A 192 9.73 -20.94 23.84
C LYS A 192 9.42 -21.75 25.11
N LYS A 193 9.13 -21.07 26.24
CA LYS A 193 8.90 -21.72 27.52
C LYS A 193 7.51 -22.37 27.62
N THR A 194 6.49 -21.73 27.08
CA THR A 194 5.10 -22.14 27.25
C THR A 194 4.47 -22.72 25.99
N GLY A 195 5.12 -22.59 24.83
CA GLY A 195 4.55 -22.92 23.53
C GLY A 195 3.39 -22.01 23.09
N LYS A 196 3.02 -21.04 23.92
CA LYS A 196 1.89 -20.15 23.63
C LYS A 196 2.24 -19.09 22.61
N ARG A 197 1.31 -18.82 21.71
CA ARG A 197 1.41 -17.71 20.75
C ARG A 197 1.20 -16.38 21.49
N LYS A 198 2.09 -15.43 21.24
CA LYS A 198 2.09 -14.07 21.81
C LYS A 198 2.41 -13.03 20.72
N GLY A 199 2.18 -11.77 21.04
CA GLY A 199 2.34 -10.67 20.07
C GLY A 199 1.11 -10.48 19.20
N ARG A 200 1.26 -9.75 18.10
CA ARG A 200 0.16 -9.41 17.19
C ARG A 200 0.60 -9.61 15.74
N PRO A 201 -0.26 -10.20 14.87
CA PRO A 201 0.03 -10.27 13.44
C PRO A 201 0.07 -8.87 12.83
N LEU A 202 0.83 -8.73 11.73
CA LEU A 202 0.80 -7.55 10.91
C LEU A 202 -0.35 -7.63 9.90
N ASP A 203 -1.28 -6.70 9.98
CA ASP A 203 -2.32 -6.49 8.97
C ASP A 203 -1.86 -5.43 7.96
N PHE A 204 -1.56 -5.84 6.71
CA PHE A 204 -1.04 -4.96 5.67
C PHE A 204 -1.41 -5.47 4.27
N MET A 205 -1.74 -4.59 3.32
CA MET A 205 -2.08 -4.90 1.92
C MET A 205 -3.17 -5.98 1.74
N GLY A 206 -4.09 -6.11 2.68
CA GLY A 206 -5.15 -7.13 2.62
C GLY A 206 -4.78 -8.49 3.19
N PHE A 207 -3.57 -8.65 3.72
CA PHE A 207 -3.08 -9.87 4.35
C PHE A 207 -2.87 -9.67 5.86
N GLN A 208 -2.93 -10.77 6.60
CA GLN A 208 -2.47 -10.87 7.99
C GLN A 208 -1.25 -11.79 8.03
N PHE A 209 -0.11 -11.21 8.38
CA PHE A 209 1.16 -11.91 8.48
C PHE A 209 1.40 -12.38 9.91
N TYR A 210 1.70 -13.64 10.04
CA TYR A 210 2.16 -14.29 11.25
C TYR A 210 3.60 -14.75 11.07
N HIS A 211 4.25 -15.21 12.14
CA HIS A 211 5.64 -15.70 12.04
C HIS A 211 5.75 -17.04 11.28
N ASP A 212 4.69 -17.78 11.13
CA ASP A 212 4.61 -19.13 10.55
C ASP A 212 3.70 -19.23 9.31
N LYS A 213 2.78 -18.28 9.12
CA LYS A 213 1.82 -18.29 8.02
C LYS A 213 1.35 -16.89 7.62
N THR A 214 0.77 -16.78 6.44
CA THR A 214 0.10 -15.57 5.96
C THR A 214 -1.32 -15.92 5.52
N ILE A 215 -2.30 -15.28 6.11
CA ILE A 215 -3.71 -15.49 5.77
C ILE A 215 -4.33 -14.22 5.18
N LEU A 216 -5.44 -14.37 4.50
CA LEU A 216 -6.22 -13.26 3.99
C LEU A 216 -6.89 -12.49 5.14
N ARG A 217 -6.96 -11.17 5.03
CA ARG A 217 -7.69 -10.35 6.00
C ARG A 217 -9.14 -10.80 6.12
N GLU A 218 -9.63 -10.94 7.34
CA GLU A 218 -10.97 -11.44 7.64
C GLU A 218 -12.08 -10.71 6.85
N SER A 219 -12.02 -9.40 6.76
CA SER A 219 -13.01 -8.61 6.01
C SER A 219 -13.06 -8.94 4.52
N ILE A 220 -11.91 -9.27 3.91
CA ILE A 220 -11.84 -9.69 2.50
C ILE A 220 -12.39 -11.11 2.38
N MET A 221 -12.04 -11.99 3.30
CA MET A 221 -12.55 -13.36 3.34
C MET A 221 -14.07 -13.41 3.47
N LEU A 222 -14.64 -12.65 4.40
CA LEU A 222 -16.09 -12.52 4.56
C LEU A 222 -16.78 -11.95 3.30
N SER A 223 -16.15 -10.96 2.66
CA SER A 223 -16.68 -10.40 1.42
C SER A 223 -16.67 -11.41 0.27
N CYS A 224 -15.62 -12.22 0.17
CA CYS A 224 -15.51 -13.32 -0.77
C CYS A 224 -16.63 -14.34 -0.54
N THR A 225 -16.77 -14.85 0.68
CA THR A 225 -17.79 -15.84 1.06
C THR A 225 -19.21 -15.32 0.75
N ARG A 226 -19.52 -14.07 1.13
CA ARG A 226 -20.82 -13.46 0.82
C ARG A 226 -21.07 -13.34 -0.67
N LYS A 227 -20.05 -12.99 -1.47
CA LYS A 227 -20.18 -12.90 -2.93
C LYS A 227 -20.42 -14.29 -3.54
N VAL A 228 -19.62 -15.29 -3.15
CA VAL A 228 -19.79 -16.68 -3.62
C VAL A 228 -21.19 -17.21 -3.31
N ASN A 229 -21.65 -17.09 -2.06
CA ASN A 229 -22.98 -17.53 -1.65
C ASN A 229 -24.12 -16.81 -2.39
N ARG A 230 -23.93 -15.51 -2.70
CA ARG A 230 -24.91 -14.77 -3.52
C ARG A 230 -24.97 -15.26 -4.95
N VAL A 231 -23.80 -15.54 -5.55
CA VAL A 231 -23.72 -16.03 -6.93
C VAL A 231 -24.23 -17.46 -7.05
N ALA A 232 -23.95 -18.31 -6.08
CA ALA A 232 -24.44 -19.70 -6.05
C ALA A 232 -26.00 -19.81 -6.03
N LYS A 233 -26.69 -18.76 -5.54
CA LYS A 233 -28.17 -18.70 -5.52
C LYS A 233 -28.78 -18.15 -6.79
N LYS A 234 -27.99 -17.74 -7.80
CA LYS A 234 -28.49 -17.21 -9.06
C LYS A 234 -28.80 -18.31 -10.06
N GLU A 235 -29.91 -18.23 -10.76
CA GLU A 235 -30.23 -19.12 -11.87
C GLU A 235 -29.27 -18.93 -13.06
N LYS A 236 -28.82 -17.69 -13.30
CA LYS A 236 -27.86 -17.35 -14.37
C LYS A 236 -26.66 -16.59 -13.77
N ILE A 237 -25.48 -17.15 -13.96
CA ILE A 237 -24.21 -16.50 -13.58
C ILE A 237 -23.78 -15.58 -14.74
N THR A 238 -23.53 -14.30 -14.42
CA THR A 238 -23.04 -13.33 -15.38
C THR A 238 -21.52 -13.37 -15.47
N TRP A 239 -20.95 -12.88 -16.58
CA TRP A 239 -19.50 -12.69 -16.72
C TRP A 239 -18.92 -11.83 -15.57
N TYR A 240 -19.66 -10.80 -15.15
CA TYR A 240 -19.28 -9.95 -14.02
C TYR A 240 -19.21 -10.73 -12.69
N ASP A 241 -20.12 -11.67 -12.46
CA ASP A 241 -20.07 -12.50 -11.26
C ASP A 241 -18.87 -13.43 -11.28
N ALA A 242 -18.57 -14.05 -12.42
CA ALA A 242 -17.41 -14.91 -12.58
C ALA A 242 -16.09 -14.15 -12.39
N THR A 243 -15.93 -13.00 -13.03
CA THR A 243 -14.71 -12.18 -12.87
C THR A 243 -14.51 -11.67 -11.45
N ALA A 244 -15.59 -11.31 -10.74
CA ALA A 244 -15.51 -10.93 -9.33
C ALA A 244 -15.04 -12.08 -8.44
N ILE A 245 -15.51 -13.32 -8.67
CA ILE A 245 -15.03 -14.50 -7.92
C ILE A 245 -13.58 -14.80 -8.26
N LEU A 246 -13.20 -14.78 -9.54
CA LEU A 246 -11.82 -15.01 -9.98
C LEU A 246 -10.85 -13.99 -9.35
N SER A 247 -11.27 -12.74 -9.16
CA SER A 247 -10.47 -11.73 -8.47
C SER A 247 -10.16 -12.12 -7.02
N TYR A 248 -11.11 -12.73 -6.29
CA TYR A 248 -10.85 -13.26 -4.95
C TYR A 248 -9.96 -14.49 -4.97
N MET A 249 -10.12 -15.38 -5.99
CA MET A 249 -9.27 -16.56 -6.12
C MET A 249 -7.79 -16.22 -6.25
N GLY A 250 -7.45 -15.12 -6.92
CA GLY A 250 -6.06 -14.61 -7.01
C GLY A 250 -5.46 -14.29 -5.63
N TYR A 251 -6.26 -13.84 -4.68
CA TYR A 251 -5.80 -13.64 -3.29
C TYR A 251 -5.72 -14.97 -2.51
N LEU A 252 -6.72 -15.83 -2.65
CA LEU A 252 -6.81 -17.09 -1.91
C LEU A 252 -5.68 -18.06 -2.28
N SER A 253 -5.40 -18.23 -3.57
CA SER A 253 -4.37 -19.15 -4.07
C SER A 253 -2.95 -18.79 -3.62
N ASN A 254 -2.75 -17.55 -3.17
CA ASN A 254 -1.45 -17.06 -2.70
C ASN A 254 -1.37 -16.94 -1.17
N THR A 255 -2.24 -17.57 -0.41
CA THR A 255 -2.27 -17.50 1.07
C THR A 255 -2.49 -18.87 1.68
N ASP A 256 -2.10 -19.02 2.95
CA ASP A 256 -2.37 -20.22 3.76
C ASP A 256 -3.84 -20.27 4.26
N THR A 257 -4.75 -19.69 3.49
CA THR A 257 -6.17 -19.60 3.84
C THR A 257 -6.95 -20.83 3.37
N TYR A 258 -6.33 -21.70 2.58
CA TYR A 258 -7.00 -22.86 1.95
C TYR A 258 -7.66 -23.77 2.96
N ASP A 259 -7.01 -24.06 4.08
CA ASP A 259 -7.58 -24.90 5.15
C ASP A 259 -8.81 -24.26 5.81
N THR A 260 -8.84 -22.92 5.87
CA THR A 260 -9.99 -22.18 6.44
C THR A 260 -11.19 -22.22 5.50
N VAL A 261 -10.97 -22.29 4.19
CA VAL A 261 -12.05 -22.42 3.18
C VAL A 261 -12.65 -23.81 3.21
N SER A 262 -11.85 -24.85 3.31
CA SER A 262 -12.37 -26.22 3.47
C SER A 262 -13.17 -26.40 4.76
N TYR A 263 -12.79 -25.75 5.86
CA TYR A 263 -13.56 -25.76 7.10
C TYR A 263 -14.93 -25.09 6.98
N THR A 264 -15.03 -23.98 6.24
CA THR A 264 -16.32 -23.30 6.00
C THR A 264 -17.22 -24.05 5.05
N HIS A 265 -16.68 -24.83 4.10
CA HIS A 265 -17.49 -25.71 3.24
C HIS A 265 -18.03 -26.96 3.95
N LEU A 266 -17.33 -27.43 4.99
CA LEU A 266 -17.78 -28.58 5.80
C LEU A 266 -18.79 -28.20 6.89
N THR A 267 -18.94 -26.91 7.22
CA THR A 267 -19.85 -26.42 8.28
C THR A 267 -21.07 -25.66 7.77
N LEU A 268 -21.25 -25.53 6.47
CA LEU A 268 -22.50 -24.99 5.90
C LEU A 268 -23.55 -26.12 5.88
N PRO A 269 -24.72 -25.95 6.53
CA PRO A 269 -25.80 -26.89 6.38
C PRO A 269 -26.22 -26.94 4.90
N THR A 270 -26.32 -28.13 4.36
CA THR A 270 -26.87 -28.47 3.05
C THR A 270 -28.30 -27.93 2.91
#